data_fd0789c47b8e2ca48f31ad1e8f826061
#
_entry.id   fd0789c47b8e2ca48f31ad1e8f826061
#
_cell.length_a   1.000
_cell.length_b   1.000
_cell.length_c   1.000
_cell.angle_alpha   90.00
_cell.angle_beta   90.00
_cell.angle_gamma   90.00
#
_symmetry.space_group_name_H-M   'P 1'
#
loop_
_entity.id
_entity.type
_entity.pdbx_description
1 polymer ?
#
loop_
_entity_poly.entity_id
_entity_poly.type
_entity_poly.pdbx_seq_one_letter_code
_entity_poly.pdbx_strand_id
1 'polypeptide(L)'
;MFNLNFYKKKFQKLLLSINKIIEIKKLKSENLRSTLISKKSSQIAPDKNIRKILVKLQREYVNQILISYDGVVIDGRDIGTIVFPNADFKFYLDADIKIRAERRTQELIHLNYEVIYHDVLNDLICRDKRDKNRIEGPLKIAKDAFYIDTGNKSEEFVLQKALKFIKSF
;
A
#
# COMPACT_ATOMS: atom_id res chain seq x y z
N MET A 1 -21.54 18.08 0.25
CA MET A 1 -21.38 17.32 -1.01
C MET A 1 -20.00 17.64 -1.58
N PHE A 2 -19.01 16.76 -1.43
CA PHE A 2 -17.64 17.03 -1.89
C PHE A 2 -17.58 16.85 -3.41
N ASN A 3 -17.16 17.89 -4.12
CA ASN A 3 -17.08 17.88 -5.57
C ASN A 3 -15.92 16.99 -6.05
N LEU A 4 -16.21 15.72 -6.31
CA LEU A 4 -15.27 14.69 -6.75
C LEU A 4 -14.51 15.11 -8.04
N ASN A 5 -15.14 15.91 -8.90
CA ASN A 5 -14.54 16.40 -10.15
C ASN A 5 -13.44 17.45 -9.91
N PHE A 6 -13.55 18.24 -8.85
CA PHE A 6 -12.52 19.23 -8.49
C PHE A 6 -11.23 18.50 -8.05
N TYR A 7 -11.35 17.44 -7.25
CA TYR A 7 -10.20 16.64 -6.82
C TYR A 7 -9.58 15.86 -7.98
N LYS A 8 -10.38 15.32 -8.90
CA LYS A 8 -9.87 14.65 -10.10
C LYS A 8 -9.02 15.57 -10.97
N LYS A 9 -9.48 16.79 -11.27
CA LYS A 9 -8.72 17.80 -12.04
C LYS A 9 -7.43 18.23 -11.32
N LYS A 10 -7.51 18.49 -10.00
CA LYS A 10 -6.35 18.91 -9.21
C LYS A 10 -5.33 17.78 -9.09
N PHE A 11 -5.77 16.52 -8.95
CA PHE A 11 -4.93 15.35 -8.90
C PHE A 11 -4.27 15.05 -10.26
N GLN A 12 -4.99 15.17 -11.37
CA GLN A 12 -4.41 15.06 -12.72
C GLN A 12 -3.37 16.16 -12.98
N LYS A 13 -3.62 17.40 -12.56
CA LYS A 13 -2.67 18.50 -12.68
C LYS A 13 -1.44 18.29 -11.79
N LEU A 14 -1.63 17.74 -10.60
CA LEU A 14 -0.55 17.32 -9.70
C LEU A 14 0.27 16.17 -10.33
N LEU A 15 -0.37 15.16 -10.89
CA LEU A 15 0.30 14.03 -11.56
C LEU A 15 1.07 14.47 -12.81
N LEU A 16 0.57 15.44 -13.56
CA LEU A 16 1.30 16.04 -14.69
C LEU A 16 2.50 16.90 -14.23
N SER A 17 2.43 17.46 -13.02
CA SER A 17 3.56 18.18 -12.40
C SER A 17 4.58 17.26 -11.70
N ILE A 18 4.21 16.01 -11.42
CA ILE A 18 5.04 14.96 -10.82
C ILE A 18 6.11 14.43 -11.80
N ASN A 19 6.00 14.69 -13.10
CA ASN A 19 7.12 14.52 -14.04
C ASN A 19 8.36 15.39 -13.72
N LYS A 20 8.27 16.30 -12.77
CA LYS A 20 9.39 16.94 -12.10
C LYS A 20 9.56 16.28 -10.74
N ILE A 21 10.38 15.21 -10.69
CA ILE A 21 11.05 14.68 -9.50
C ILE A 21 10.23 14.92 -8.22
N ILE A 22 9.41 13.95 -7.83
CA ILE A 22 8.99 13.90 -6.43
C ILE A 22 10.29 13.78 -5.64
N GLU A 23 10.72 14.85 -5.03
CA GLU A 23 11.62 14.75 -3.91
C GLU A 23 10.85 14.04 -2.79
N ILE A 24 10.78 12.71 -2.89
CA ILE A 24 10.16 11.82 -1.90
C ILE A 24 10.72 12.12 -0.51
N LYS A 25 11.95 12.60 -0.44
CA LYS A 25 12.60 13.11 0.79
C LYS A 25 11.82 14.25 1.49
N LYS A 26 10.96 14.98 0.79
CA LYS A 26 10.11 16.06 1.40
C LYS A 26 8.76 15.59 1.93
N LEU A 27 8.32 14.38 1.58
CA LEU A 27 7.09 13.82 2.12
C LEU A 27 7.39 13.27 3.52
N LYS A 28 7.11 14.06 4.56
CA LYS A 28 7.19 13.56 5.94
C LYS A 28 6.22 12.37 6.07
N SER A 29 6.76 11.20 6.36
CA SER A 29 6.02 9.94 6.44
C SER A 29 4.85 9.99 7.45
N GLU A 30 4.99 10.77 8.52
CA GLU A 30 3.99 10.96 9.56
C GLU A 30 2.66 11.48 9.02
N ASN A 31 2.69 12.50 8.15
CA ASN A 31 1.47 13.07 7.56
C ASN A 31 0.76 12.08 6.61
N LEU A 32 1.51 11.20 5.96
CA LEU A 32 0.96 10.22 5.02
C LEU A 32 0.27 9.05 5.72
N ARG A 33 0.59 8.80 6.99
CA ARG A 33 0.04 7.70 7.79
C ARG A 33 -1.23 8.05 8.54
N SER A 34 -1.74 9.28 8.41
CA SER A 34 -2.98 9.68 9.07
C SER A 34 -4.19 8.87 8.58
N THR A 35 -5.16 8.66 9.46
CA THR A 35 -6.41 7.96 9.16
C THR A 35 -7.18 8.64 8.02
N LEU A 36 -7.16 9.99 7.98
CA LEU A 36 -7.81 10.77 6.94
C LEU A 36 -7.22 10.49 5.55
N ILE A 37 -5.89 10.47 5.42
CA ILE A 37 -5.21 10.18 4.14
C ILE A 37 -5.46 8.73 3.73
N SER A 38 -5.37 7.79 4.66
CA SER A 38 -5.67 6.37 4.41
C SER A 38 -7.09 6.18 3.88
N LYS A 39 -8.08 6.83 4.51
CA LYS A 39 -9.48 6.78 4.09
C LYS A 39 -9.69 7.39 2.70
N LYS A 40 -9.15 8.59 2.45
CA LYS A 40 -9.24 9.25 1.14
C LYS A 40 -8.56 8.45 0.04
N SER A 41 -7.37 7.92 0.28
CA SER A 41 -6.64 7.10 -0.69
C SER A 41 -7.45 5.86 -1.09
N SER A 42 -8.06 5.16 -0.12
CA SER A 42 -8.86 3.98 -0.41
C SER A 42 -10.19 4.29 -1.14
N GLN A 43 -10.71 5.52 -1.03
CA GLN A 43 -11.89 5.98 -1.78
C GLN A 43 -11.56 6.34 -3.23
N ILE A 44 -10.35 6.81 -3.50
CA ILE A 44 -9.88 7.22 -4.84
C ILE A 44 -9.32 6.02 -5.61
N ALA A 45 -8.75 5.04 -4.91
CA ALA A 45 -8.09 3.88 -5.49
C ALA A 45 -8.95 3.07 -6.51
N PRO A 46 -10.29 2.99 -6.43
CA PRO A 46 -11.11 2.31 -7.43
C PRO A 46 -11.25 3.04 -8.77
N ASP A 47 -10.86 4.32 -8.87
CA ASP A 47 -11.00 5.09 -10.12
C ASP A 47 -10.02 4.56 -11.18
N LYS A 48 -10.56 4.05 -12.31
CA LYS A 48 -9.81 3.40 -13.38
C LYS A 48 -8.74 4.32 -14.01
N ASN A 49 -9.06 5.60 -14.21
CA ASN A 49 -8.13 6.54 -14.85
C ASN A 49 -6.98 6.88 -13.89
N ILE A 50 -7.30 7.11 -12.62
CA ILE A 50 -6.30 7.36 -11.58
C ILE A 50 -5.40 6.13 -11.45
N ARG A 51 -5.97 4.93 -11.43
CA ARG A 51 -5.17 3.71 -11.36
C ARG A 51 -4.23 3.53 -12.54
N LYS A 52 -4.70 3.74 -13.78
CA LYS A 52 -3.81 3.68 -14.96
C LYS A 52 -2.59 4.59 -14.81
N ILE A 53 -2.80 5.81 -14.35
CA ILE A 53 -1.72 6.77 -14.13
C ILE A 53 -0.79 6.30 -13.02
N LEU A 54 -1.34 5.85 -11.88
CA LEU A 54 -0.53 5.38 -10.75
C LEU A 54 0.29 4.14 -11.11
N VAL A 55 -0.28 3.15 -11.80
CA VAL A 55 0.43 1.95 -12.25
C VAL A 55 1.59 2.33 -13.18
N LYS A 56 1.35 3.24 -14.13
CA LYS A 56 2.40 3.74 -15.03
C LYS A 56 3.52 4.40 -14.25
N LEU A 57 3.20 5.32 -13.34
CA LEU A 57 4.20 6.01 -12.50
C LEU A 57 4.99 5.06 -11.62
N GLN A 58 4.33 4.07 -11.01
CA GLN A 58 5.02 3.06 -10.19
C GLN A 58 6.03 2.27 -11.03
N ARG A 59 5.66 1.85 -12.24
CA ARG A 59 6.55 1.12 -13.15
C ARG A 59 7.71 1.98 -13.62
N GLU A 60 7.46 3.21 -14.02
CA GLU A 60 8.51 4.16 -14.44
C GLU A 60 9.49 4.44 -13.29
N TYR A 61 8.99 4.64 -12.08
CA TYR A 61 9.81 4.87 -10.90
C TYR A 61 10.70 3.67 -10.56
N VAL A 62 10.15 2.45 -10.62
CA VAL A 62 10.93 1.23 -10.40
C VAL A 62 12.02 1.07 -11.44
N ASN A 63 11.71 1.28 -12.73
CA ASN A 63 12.70 1.21 -13.79
C ASN A 63 13.86 2.21 -13.58
N GLN A 64 13.57 3.40 -13.07
CA GLN A 64 14.61 4.38 -12.72
C GLN A 64 15.46 3.93 -11.54
N ILE A 65 14.86 3.33 -10.51
CA ILE A 65 15.59 2.81 -9.34
C ILE A 65 16.53 1.67 -9.75
N LEU A 66 16.08 0.76 -10.60
CA LEU A 66 16.85 -0.40 -11.07
C LEU A 66 18.07 -0.05 -11.91
N ILE A 67 18.22 1.21 -12.37
CA ILE A 67 19.47 1.69 -12.99
C ILE A 67 20.62 1.75 -11.97
N SER A 68 20.30 1.98 -10.69
CA SER A 68 21.30 2.25 -9.64
C SER A 68 21.28 1.24 -8.50
N TYR A 69 20.34 0.33 -8.48
CA TYR A 69 20.14 -0.66 -7.41
C TYR A 69 19.84 -2.04 -7.99
N ASP A 70 20.32 -3.08 -7.31
CA ASP A 70 20.16 -4.49 -7.73
C ASP A 70 18.70 -4.99 -7.55
N GLY A 71 17.86 -4.26 -6.84
CA GLY A 71 16.48 -4.65 -6.60
C GLY A 71 15.66 -3.57 -5.90
N VAL A 72 14.37 -3.82 -5.83
CA VAL A 72 13.42 -2.93 -5.16
C VAL A 72 12.35 -3.75 -4.44
N VAL A 73 11.97 -3.30 -3.24
CA VAL A 73 10.86 -3.87 -2.48
C VAL A 73 9.69 -2.89 -2.53
N ILE A 74 8.51 -3.38 -2.92
CA ILE A 74 7.34 -2.56 -3.11
C ILE A 74 6.19 -3.12 -2.27
N ASP A 75 5.56 -2.26 -1.49
CA ASP A 75 4.35 -2.58 -0.71
C ASP A 75 3.10 -2.05 -1.41
N GLY A 76 2.01 -2.84 -1.36
CA GLY A 76 0.70 -2.44 -1.88
C GLY A 76 -0.28 -3.59 -2.01
N ARG A 77 -1.50 -3.30 -2.48
CA ARG A 77 -2.64 -4.22 -2.47
C ARG A 77 -2.71 -5.12 -3.69
N ASP A 78 -2.17 -4.68 -4.80
CA ASP A 78 -2.23 -5.35 -6.10
C ASP A 78 -0.88 -5.32 -6.84
N ILE A 79 0.20 -5.12 -6.09
CA ILE A 79 1.54 -5.05 -6.67
C ILE A 79 1.88 -6.33 -7.43
N GLY A 80 1.75 -7.49 -6.80
CA GLY A 80 2.10 -8.78 -7.41
C GLY A 80 1.06 -9.33 -8.42
N THR A 81 -0.12 -8.70 -8.54
CA THR A 81 -1.17 -9.16 -9.44
C THR A 81 -1.37 -8.26 -10.66
N ILE A 82 -1.18 -6.94 -10.50
CA ILE A 82 -1.47 -5.94 -11.53
C ILE A 82 -0.24 -5.09 -11.87
N VAL A 83 0.43 -4.53 -10.85
CA VAL A 83 1.51 -3.57 -11.10
C VAL A 83 2.76 -4.28 -11.62
N PHE A 84 3.21 -5.32 -10.93
CA PHE A 84 4.36 -6.16 -11.28
C PHE A 84 3.99 -7.64 -11.23
N PRO A 85 3.19 -8.13 -12.21
CA PRO A 85 2.76 -9.53 -12.24
C PRO A 85 3.92 -10.51 -12.51
N ASN A 86 5.04 -10.01 -13.00
CA ASN A 86 6.26 -10.78 -13.28
C ASN A 86 7.40 -10.46 -12.30
N ALA A 87 7.10 -9.99 -11.09
CA ALA A 87 8.11 -9.79 -10.05
C ALA A 87 8.75 -11.13 -9.68
N ASP A 88 10.08 -11.14 -9.44
CA ASP A 88 10.85 -12.35 -9.11
C ASP A 88 10.34 -13.02 -7.83
N PHE A 89 9.99 -12.22 -6.83
CA PHE A 89 9.45 -12.71 -5.56
C PHE A 89 8.19 -11.93 -5.20
N LYS A 90 7.17 -12.67 -4.77
CA LYS A 90 5.91 -12.11 -4.31
C LYS A 90 5.59 -12.65 -2.93
N PHE A 91 5.31 -11.74 -2.01
CA PHE A 91 4.92 -12.07 -0.66
C PHE A 91 3.49 -11.59 -0.40
N TYR A 92 2.69 -12.43 0.22
CA TYR A 92 1.39 -12.04 0.75
C TYR A 92 1.44 -12.15 2.28
N LEU A 93 1.49 -10.98 2.92
CA LEU A 93 1.50 -10.87 4.36
C LEU A 93 0.07 -10.73 4.87
N ASP A 94 -0.33 -11.57 5.81
CA ASP A 94 -1.66 -11.54 6.42
C ASP A 94 -1.56 -11.61 7.94
N ALA A 95 -2.62 -11.19 8.60
CA ALA A 95 -2.84 -11.36 10.02
C ALA A 95 -4.33 -11.19 10.34
N ASP A 96 -4.78 -11.75 11.44
CA ASP A 96 -6.13 -11.52 11.96
C ASP A 96 -6.43 -10.01 12.06
N ILE A 97 -7.68 -9.64 11.74
CA ILE A 97 -8.10 -8.24 11.69
C ILE A 97 -7.93 -7.53 13.04
N LYS A 98 -8.14 -8.24 14.15
CA LYS A 98 -7.99 -7.67 15.50
C LYS A 98 -6.53 -7.37 15.80
N ILE A 99 -5.61 -8.29 15.44
CA ILE A 99 -4.16 -8.09 15.59
C ILE A 99 -3.70 -6.89 14.76
N ARG A 100 -4.20 -6.75 13.52
CA ARG A 100 -3.89 -5.59 12.67
C ARG A 100 -4.44 -4.29 13.26
N ALA A 101 -5.62 -4.33 13.87
CA ALA A 101 -6.22 -3.18 14.53
C ALA A 101 -5.43 -2.78 15.78
N GLU A 102 -4.99 -3.73 16.59
CA GLU A 102 -4.14 -3.48 17.76
C GLU A 102 -2.82 -2.81 17.34
N ARG A 103 -2.10 -3.40 16.37
CA ARG A 103 -0.84 -2.83 15.85
C ARG A 103 -1.05 -1.41 15.34
N ARG A 104 -2.12 -1.18 14.58
CA ARG A 104 -2.43 0.13 14.02
C ARG A 104 -2.79 1.15 15.10
N THR A 105 -3.52 0.74 16.12
CA THR A 105 -3.85 1.59 17.28
C THR A 105 -2.58 2.01 18.01
N GLN A 106 -1.67 1.08 18.29
CA GLN A 106 -0.39 1.38 18.91
C GLN A 106 0.46 2.33 18.05
N GLU A 107 0.57 2.08 16.76
CA GLU A 107 1.28 2.97 15.81
C GLU A 107 0.73 4.40 15.87
N LEU A 108 -0.59 4.57 15.86
CA LEU A 108 -1.22 5.89 15.90
C LEU A 108 -1.00 6.59 17.25
N ILE A 109 -1.04 5.86 18.35
CA ILE A 109 -0.73 6.39 19.68
C ILE A 109 0.73 6.88 19.74
N HIS A 110 1.67 6.09 19.22
CA HIS A 110 3.09 6.50 19.15
C HIS A 110 3.33 7.74 18.27
N LEU A 111 2.45 7.99 17.31
CA LEU A 111 2.45 9.20 16.49
C LEU A 111 1.66 10.36 17.13
N ASN A 112 1.29 10.24 18.43
CA ASN A 112 0.52 11.22 19.19
C ASN A 112 -0.89 11.52 18.62
N TYR A 113 -1.52 10.55 17.96
CA TYR A 113 -2.92 10.65 17.60
C TYR A 113 -3.82 10.12 18.72
N GLU A 114 -4.85 10.86 19.06
CA GLU A 114 -5.95 10.33 19.88
C GLU A 114 -6.81 9.40 19.03
N VAL A 115 -6.85 8.12 19.40
CA VAL A 115 -7.60 7.10 18.66
C VAL A 115 -8.30 6.10 19.57
N ILE A 116 -9.44 5.62 19.14
CA ILE A 116 -10.21 4.58 19.78
C ILE A 116 -10.04 3.29 18.99
N TYR A 117 -9.66 2.19 19.65
CA TYR A 117 -9.46 0.88 19.02
C TYR A 117 -10.63 0.45 18.13
N HIS A 118 -11.88 0.63 18.61
CA HIS A 118 -13.07 0.25 17.84
C HIS A 118 -13.20 1.00 16.51
N ASP A 119 -12.83 2.27 16.49
CA ASP A 119 -12.86 3.09 15.27
C ASP A 119 -11.79 2.62 14.29
N VAL A 120 -10.58 2.32 14.79
CA VAL A 120 -9.48 1.76 13.99
C VAL A 120 -9.88 0.40 13.41
N LEU A 121 -10.48 -0.48 14.20
CA LEU A 121 -10.95 -1.79 13.75
C LEU A 121 -12.03 -1.66 12.65
N ASN A 122 -13.02 -0.81 12.86
CA ASN A 122 -14.10 -0.57 11.89
C ASN A 122 -13.55 0.02 10.58
N ASP A 123 -12.62 0.98 10.65
CA ASP A 123 -11.97 1.56 9.47
C ASP A 123 -11.18 0.49 8.68
N LEU A 124 -10.48 -0.41 9.36
CA LEU A 124 -9.76 -1.52 8.72
C LEU A 124 -10.72 -2.51 8.05
N ILE A 125 -11.81 -2.91 8.72
CA ILE A 125 -12.84 -3.78 8.14
C ILE A 125 -13.43 -3.15 6.87
N CYS A 126 -13.81 -1.88 6.94
CA CYS A 126 -14.35 -1.15 5.80
C CYS A 126 -13.34 -1.02 4.65
N ARG A 127 -12.06 -0.82 4.97
CA ARG A 127 -10.98 -0.75 3.99
C ARG A 127 -10.77 -2.09 3.31
N ASP A 128 -10.63 -3.18 4.08
CA ASP A 128 -10.43 -4.51 3.54
C ASP A 128 -11.58 -4.93 2.61
N LYS A 129 -12.83 -4.64 3.01
CA LYS A 129 -14.01 -4.89 2.18
C LYS A 129 -13.93 -4.12 0.86
N ARG A 130 -13.52 -2.84 0.88
CA ARG A 130 -13.33 -2.04 -0.34
C ARG A 130 -12.21 -2.58 -1.21
N ASP A 131 -11.05 -2.89 -0.61
CA ASP A 131 -9.87 -3.36 -1.33
C ASP A 131 -10.12 -4.73 -1.99
N LYS A 132 -10.88 -5.63 -1.35
CA LYS A 132 -11.25 -6.94 -1.90
C LYS A 132 -12.30 -6.86 -3.01
N ASN A 133 -13.27 -5.93 -2.89
CA ASN A 133 -14.43 -5.87 -3.78
C ASN A 133 -14.30 -4.82 -4.91
N ARG A 134 -13.23 -4.04 -4.96
CA ARG A 134 -13.05 -3.07 -6.04
C ARG A 134 -12.86 -3.78 -7.38
N ILE A 135 -13.45 -3.21 -8.43
CA ILE A 135 -13.38 -3.76 -9.80
C ILE A 135 -11.95 -3.65 -10.34
N GLU A 136 -11.30 -2.51 -10.13
CA GLU A 136 -9.96 -2.24 -10.65
C GLU A 136 -8.90 -2.57 -9.59
N GLY A 137 -8.08 -3.59 -9.85
CA GLY A 137 -6.98 -4.04 -8.99
C GLY A 137 -7.42 -4.49 -7.60
N PRO A 138 -8.33 -5.47 -7.48
CA PRO A 138 -8.75 -5.98 -6.19
C PRO A 138 -7.58 -6.58 -5.41
N LEU A 139 -7.66 -6.53 -4.09
CA LEU A 139 -6.73 -7.24 -3.22
C LEU A 139 -6.92 -8.74 -3.42
N LYS A 140 -5.99 -9.37 -4.10
CA LYS A 140 -5.95 -10.82 -4.35
C LYS A 140 -4.54 -11.35 -4.12
N ILE A 141 -4.47 -12.59 -3.65
CA ILE A 141 -3.21 -13.31 -3.55
C ILE A 141 -2.76 -13.69 -4.96
N ALA A 142 -1.56 -13.33 -5.36
CA ALA A 142 -0.99 -13.80 -6.61
C ALA A 142 -0.74 -15.31 -6.52
N LYS A 143 -0.93 -16.04 -7.64
CA LYS A 143 -0.84 -17.51 -7.65
C LYS A 143 0.52 -18.04 -7.18
N ASP A 144 1.57 -17.27 -7.43
CA ASP A 144 2.97 -17.53 -7.11
C ASP A 144 3.45 -16.78 -5.86
N ALA A 145 2.55 -16.20 -5.08
CA ALA A 145 2.92 -15.49 -3.87
C ALA A 145 3.22 -16.46 -2.71
N PHE A 146 4.32 -16.21 -2.03
CA PHE A 146 4.64 -16.88 -0.77
C PHE A 146 3.81 -16.23 0.35
N TYR A 147 2.94 -17.03 0.95
CA TYR A 147 2.06 -16.60 2.04
C TYR A 147 2.79 -16.61 3.39
N ILE A 148 2.71 -15.52 4.12
CA ILE A 148 3.24 -15.40 5.48
C ILE A 148 2.14 -14.88 6.41
N ASP A 149 1.70 -15.71 7.34
CA ASP A 149 0.91 -15.25 8.49
C ASP A 149 1.86 -14.54 9.46
N THR A 150 1.58 -13.26 9.67
CA THR A 150 2.34 -12.38 10.57
C THR A 150 1.69 -12.21 11.94
N GLY A 151 0.60 -12.91 12.24
CA GLY A 151 -0.24 -12.75 13.43
C GLY A 151 0.57 -12.55 14.72
N ASN A 152 0.95 -13.63 15.40
CA ASN A 152 1.74 -13.57 16.64
C ASN A 152 3.25 -13.74 16.37
N LYS A 153 3.75 -13.15 15.28
CA LYS A 153 5.16 -13.22 14.89
C LYS A 153 5.84 -11.86 15.02
N SER A 154 7.13 -11.90 15.41
CA SER A 154 7.96 -10.70 15.39
C SER A 154 8.30 -10.29 13.95
N GLU A 155 8.63 -9.02 13.74
CA GLU A 155 9.09 -8.50 12.44
C GLU A 155 10.34 -9.25 11.98
N GLU A 156 11.27 -9.55 12.89
CA GLU A 156 12.49 -10.31 12.61
C GLU A 156 12.16 -11.70 12.10
N PHE A 157 11.23 -12.42 12.73
CA PHE A 157 10.80 -13.74 12.26
C PHE A 157 10.24 -13.69 10.83
N VAL A 158 9.39 -12.69 10.54
CA VAL A 158 8.81 -12.51 9.21
C VAL A 158 9.90 -12.22 8.18
N LEU A 159 10.84 -11.33 8.51
CA LEU A 159 11.98 -11.00 7.66
C LEU A 159 12.83 -12.22 7.35
N GLN A 160 13.22 -13.00 8.38
CA GLN A 160 14.04 -14.21 8.19
C GLN A 160 13.32 -15.25 7.35
N LYS A 161 12.00 -15.38 7.52
CA LYS A 161 11.19 -16.28 6.69
C LYS A 161 11.17 -15.85 5.23
N ALA A 162 11.03 -14.56 4.96
CA ALA A 162 11.10 -14.03 3.61
C ALA A 162 12.48 -14.20 2.99
N LEU A 163 13.57 -13.88 3.72
CA LEU A 163 14.94 -14.06 3.26
C LEU A 163 15.28 -15.52 2.99
N LYS A 164 14.83 -16.45 3.83
CA LYS A 164 15.01 -17.87 3.60
C LYS A 164 14.34 -18.33 2.30
N PHE A 165 13.13 -17.83 2.02
CA PHE A 165 12.44 -18.12 0.76
C PHE A 165 13.21 -17.58 -0.44
N ILE A 166 13.70 -16.32 -0.41
CA ILE A 166 14.49 -15.74 -1.50
C ILE A 166 15.76 -16.56 -1.76
N LYS A 167 16.46 -17.02 -0.70
CA LYS A 167 17.71 -17.81 -0.82
C LYS A 167 17.51 -19.24 -1.30
N SER A 168 16.27 -19.72 -1.42
CA SER A 168 15.97 -21.06 -1.91
C SER A 168 15.87 -21.15 -3.44
N PHE A 169 16.02 -20.03 -4.12
CA PHE A 169 16.07 -19.90 -5.58
C PHE A 169 17.45 -19.47 -6.05
#